data_75499821b91886dedf090aecc336c042
#
_entry.id   75499821b91886dedf090aecc336c042
#
_cell.length_a   1.000
_cell.length_b   1.000
_cell.length_c   1.000
_cell.angle_alpha   90.00
_cell.angle_beta   90.00
_cell.angle_gamma   90.00
#
_symmetry.space_group_name_H-M   'P 1'
#
loop_
_entity.id
_entity.type
_entity.pdbx_description
1 polymer ?
#
loop_
_entity_poly.entity_id
_entity_poly.type
_entity_poly.pdbx_seq_one_letter_code
_entity_poly.pdbx_strand_id
1 'polypeptide(L)'
;MAEVATEIALCGVAAVCDLTGALYLPDLDTLVVSDLHLEKGAAFARRGQLLPPYDTQATLQLLDAVVTRYQPKTVISLGDNFHDRVGSVLMPSLYREMIQSIARGRDLVWINGNHDPDGTSDLPGISVDEIALAGLTFRHEPSLAHGKGEVAGHLHPSATVRRREKSVRRPCFATDGNRLVMPSFGVTTGGLDLRHKAFTGLFTRTDLIAHLLGRDRIYSVRFGNLLG
;
A
#
# COMPACT_ATOMS: atom_id res chain seq x y z
N MET A 1 -11.04 -19.18 13.66
CA MET A 1 -10.54 -17.77 13.59
C MET A 1 -10.75 -17.31 12.16
N ALA A 2 -11.33 -16.13 11.93
CA ALA A 2 -11.46 -15.59 10.57
C ALA A 2 -10.04 -15.37 10.01
N GLU A 3 -9.78 -15.78 8.77
CA GLU A 3 -8.51 -15.55 8.11
C GLU A 3 -8.34 -14.04 7.89
N VAL A 4 -7.51 -13.41 8.72
CA VAL A 4 -7.17 -11.97 8.64
C VAL A 4 -6.21 -11.70 7.46
N ALA A 5 -5.79 -12.74 6.74
CA ALA A 5 -4.84 -12.70 5.65
C ALA A 5 -5.19 -13.72 4.55
N THR A 6 -4.68 -13.49 3.35
CA THR A 6 -4.81 -14.42 2.21
C THR A 6 -3.45 -14.61 1.58
N GLU A 7 -3.04 -15.87 1.45
CA GLU A 7 -1.81 -16.24 0.74
C GLU A 7 -2.01 -16.20 -0.77
N ILE A 8 -1.03 -15.67 -1.47
CA ILE A 8 -0.96 -15.62 -2.93
C ILE A 8 0.46 -15.97 -3.39
N ALA A 9 0.62 -16.29 -4.66
CA ALA A 9 1.93 -16.40 -5.29
C ALA A 9 2.09 -15.27 -6.33
N LEU A 10 3.22 -14.58 -6.28
CA LEU A 10 3.60 -13.54 -7.23
C LEU A 10 4.90 -13.92 -7.90
N CYS A 11 4.87 -14.30 -9.17
CA CYS A 11 6.04 -14.84 -9.91
C CYS A 11 6.78 -15.97 -9.16
N GLY A 12 6.03 -16.81 -8.43
CA GLY A 12 6.60 -17.91 -7.64
C GLY A 12 7.06 -17.52 -6.22
N VAL A 13 7.05 -16.23 -5.87
CA VAL A 13 7.34 -15.76 -4.51
C VAL A 13 6.06 -15.84 -3.67
N ALA A 14 6.12 -16.47 -2.50
CA ALA A 14 5.03 -16.50 -1.55
C ALA A 14 4.77 -15.10 -0.97
N ALA A 15 3.51 -14.69 -0.93
CA ALA A 15 3.10 -13.40 -0.40
C ALA A 15 1.79 -13.51 0.38
N VAL A 16 1.66 -12.74 1.43
CA VAL A 16 0.51 -12.70 2.35
C VAL A 16 -0.13 -11.33 2.26
N CYS A 17 -1.31 -11.24 1.65
CA CYS A 17 -2.14 -10.04 1.69
C CYS A 17 -2.79 -9.94 3.07
N ASP A 18 -2.46 -8.91 3.85
CA ASP A 18 -3.05 -8.67 5.18
C ASP A 18 -4.30 -7.78 5.06
N LEU A 19 -5.28 -7.99 5.93
CA LEU A 19 -6.53 -7.24 5.96
C LEU A 19 -6.32 -5.73 6.19
N THR A 20 -5.19 -5.33 6.73
CA THR A 20 -4.80 -3.91 6.89
C THR A 20 -4.39 -3.23 5.59
N GLY A 21 -4.17 -3.99 4.52
CA GLY A 21 -3.63 -3.48 3.26
C GLY A 21 -2.11 -3.63 3.14
N ALA A 22 -1.44 -4.22 4.13
CA ALA A 22 -0.02 -4.57 4.03
C ALA A 22 0.18 -5.89 3.28
N LEU A 23 1.32 -6.04 2.61
CA LEU A 23 1.78 -7.27 1.97
C LEU A 23 2.99 -7.80 2.75
N TYR A 24 2.96 -9.04 3.18
CA TYR A 24 4.12 -9.68 3.81
C TYR A 24 4.71 -10.76 2.91
N LEU A 25 6.01 -10.77 2.76
CA LEU A 25 6.79 -11.72 1.97
C LEU A 25 7.60 -12.59 2.94
N PRO A 26 7.09 -13.76 3.35
CA PRO A 26 7.68 -14.55 4.43
C PRO A 26 9.11 -15.02 4.13
N ASP A 27 9.41 -15.46 2.90
CA ASP A 27 10.73 -15.94 2.52
C ASP A 27 11.79 -14.83 2.47
N LEU A 28 11.35 -13.57 2.42
CA LEU A 28 12.20 -12.37 2.37
C LEU A 28 12.20 -11.60 3.69
N ASP A 29 11.41 -12.03 4.66
CA ASP A 29 11.22 -11.34 5.94
C ASP A 29 10.89 -9.84 5.74
N THR A 30 10.09 -9.54 4.71
CA THR A 30 9.84 -8.19 4.21
C THR A 30 8.36 -7.84 4.28
N LEU A 31 8.04 -6.71 4.91
CA LEU A 31 6.71 -6.10 4.92
C LEU A 31 6.67 -4.95 3.92
N VAL A 32 5.61 -4.90 3.10
CA VAL A 32 5.40 -3.84 2.11
C VAL A 32 4.10 -3.12 2.42
N VAL A 33 4.15 -1.81 2.44
CA VAL A 33 2.99 -0.91 2.54
C VAL A 33 3.04 0.10 1.40
N SER A 34 1.93 0.76 1.11
CA SER A 34 1.84 1.70 -0.01
C SER A 34 1.01 2.91 0.36
N ASP A 35 1.39 4.07 -0.18
CA ASP A 35 0.55 5.26 -0.17
C ASP A 35 0.09 5.63 1.25
N LEU A 36 1.04 5.86 2.15
CA LEU A 36 0.79 6.22 3.55
C LEU A 36 0.12 7.59 3.65
N HIS A 37 0.47 8.52 2.76
CA HIS A 37 -0.01 9.91 2.73
C HIS A 37 0.01 10.57 4.10
N LEU A 38 1.12 10.42 4.84
CA LEU A 38 1.31 11.06 6.14
C LEU A 38 1.19 12.59 6.01
N GLU A 39 0.80 13.25 7.09
CA GLU A 39 0.62 14.72 7.15
C GLU A 39 -0.45 15.27 6.17
N LYS A 40 -1.40 14.45 5.73
CA LYS A 40 -2.49 14.88 4.84
C LYS A 40 -3.36 15.93 5.49
N GLY A 41 -3.77 15.73 6.74
CA GLY A 41 -4.53 16.71 7.50
C GLY A 41 -3.81 18.06 7.59
N ALA A 42 -2.50 18.05 7.88
CA ALA A 42 -1.65 19.25 7.95
C ALA A 42 -1.52 19.93 6.57
N ALA A 43 -1.36 19.15 5.49
CA ALA A 43 -1.29 19.68 4.12
C ALA A 43 -2.59 20.39 3.70
N PHE A 44 -3.74 19.82 4.05
CA PHE A 44 -5.05 20.44 3.80
C PHE A 44 -5.24 21.70 4.64
N ALA A 45 -4.85 21.68 5.92
CA ALA A 45 -4.92 22.85 6.80
C ALA A 45 -4.11 24.03 6.26
N ARG A 46 -2.92 23.78 5.71
CA ARG A 46 -2.09 24.82 5.04
C ARG A 46 -2.79 25.46 3.84
N ARG A 47 -3.75 24.73 3.22
CA ARG A 47 -4.59 25.23 2.10
C ARG A 47 -5.94 25.79 2.55
N GLY A 48 -6.13 26.00 3.88
CA GLY A 48 -7.38 26.53 4.44
C GLY A 48 -8.51 25.52 4.53
N GLN A 49 -8.23 24.20 4.36
CA GLN A 49 -9.23 23.15 4.47
C GLN A 49 -8.99 22.32 5.72
N LEU A 50 -9.96 22.23 6.59
CA LEU A 50 -9.84 21.48 7.83
C LEU A 50 -10.26 20.01 7.63
N LEU A 51 -9.31 19.10 7.77
CA LEU A 51 -9.54 17.67 7.95
C LEU A 51 -9.24 17.28 9.41
N PRO A 52 -9.86 16.20 9.93
CA PRO A 52 -9.50 15.70 11.25
C PRO A 52 -7.98 15.39 11.30
N PRO A 53 -7.23 15.92 12.29
CA PRO A 53 -5.75 15.84 12.30
C PRO A 53 -5.20 14.52 12.85
N TYR A 54 -5.93 13.41 12.70
CA TYR A 54 -5.57 12.11 13.28
C TYR A 54 -5.06 11.10 12.26
N ASP A 55 -4.97 11.49 10.99
CA ASP A 55 -4.59 10.63 9.87
C ASP A 55 -3.20 10.03 10.04
N THR A 56 -2.19 10.86 10.32
CA THR A 56 -0.80 10.42 10.52
C THR A 56 -0.67 9.50 11.72
N GLN A 57 -1.24 9.87 12.87
CA GLN A 57 -1.20 9.04 14.06
C GLN A 57 -1.85 7.67 13.84
N ALA A 58 -3.05 7.65 13.26
CA ALA A 58 -3.77 6.41 13.02
C ALA A 58 -3.04 5.50 12.01
N THR A 59 -2.45 6.07 10.95
CA THR A 59 -1.66 5.33 9.97
C THR A 59 -0.40 4.72 10.60
N LEU A 60 0.34 5.48 11.42
CA LEU A 60 1.54 5.00 12.09
C LEU A 60 1.23 3.95 13.17
N GLN A 61 0.13 4.09 13.92
CA GLN A 61 -0.32 3.08 14.87
C GLN A 61 -0.69 1.76 14.17
N LEU A 62 -1.36 1.84 13.01
CA LEU A 62 -1.67 0.68 12.20
C LEU A 62 -0.39 0.01 11.68
N LEU A 63 0.58 0.79 11.20
CA LEU A 63 1.87 0.28 10.73
C LEU A 63 2.64 -0.41 11.87
N ASP A 64 2.71 0.20 13.04
CA ASP A 64 3.36 -0.38 14.23
C ASP A 64 2.72 -1.72 14.64
N ALA A 65 1.38 -1.80 14.62
CA ALA A 65 0.65 -3.02 14.91
C ALA A 65 0.97 -4.16 13.92
N VAL A 66 1.07 -3.85 12.62
CA VAL A 66 1.41 -4.83 11.58
C VAL A 66 2.88 -5.25 11.67
N VAL A 67 3.79 -4.31 11.89
CA VAL A 67 5.21 -4.57 12.13
C VAL A 67 5.40 -5.43 13.38
N THR A 68 4.65 -5.17 14.45
CA THR A 68 4.67 -6.00 15.65
C THR A 68 4.16 -7.41 15.39
N ARG A 69 3.17 -7.60 14.52
CA ARG A 69 2.62 -8.92 14.15
C ARG A 69 3.60 -9.76 13.35
N TYR A 70 4.20 -9.19 12.32
CA TYR A 70 5.07 -9.93 11.38
C TYR A 70 6.55 -9.92 11.76
N GLN A 71 7.00 -8.97 12.58
CA GLN A 71 8.40 -8.78 13.00
C GLN A 71 9.38 -8.79 11.80
N PRO A 72 9.10 -8.04 10.71
CA PRO A 72 9.92 -8.09 9.50
C PRO A 72 11.31 -7.52 9.73
N LYS A 73 12.32 -8.01 8.98
CA LYS A 73 13.64 -7.39 8.92
C LYS A 73 13.65 -6.13 8.07
N THR A 74 12.83 -6.12 7.02
CA THR A 74 12.74 -4.98 6.09
C THR A 74 11.30 -4.49 6.00
N VAL A 75 11.11 -3.18 5.98
CA VAL A 75 9.83 -2.53 5.65
C VAL A 75 10.05 -1.67 4.42
N ILE A 76 9.24 -1.90 3.37
CA ILE A 76 9.24 -1.12 2.13
C ILE A 76 7.96 -0.31 2.06
N SER A 77 8.05 1.01 1.90
CA SER A 77 6.92 1.88 1.57
C SER A 77 6.99 2.26 0.10
N LEU A 78 5.92 1.97 -0.66
CA LEU A 78 5.88 2.10 -2.12
C LEU A 78 5.53 3.53 -2.60
N GLY A 79 6.09 4.55 -1.98
CA GLY A 79 5.92 5.95 -2.38
C GLY A 79 4.62 6.58 -1.88
N ASP A 80 4.46 7.86 -2.18
CA ASP A 80 3.43 8.72 -1.60
C ASP A 80 3.38 8.56 -0.07
N ASN A 81 4.59 8.56 0.53
CA ASN A 81 4.77 8.41 1.97
C ASN A 81 4.18 9.61 2.71
N PHE A 82 4.32 10.79 2.11
CA PHE A 82 3.75 12.06 2.56
C PHE A 82 2.76 12.62 1.55
N HIS A 83 1.84 13.46 2.03
CA HIS A 83 0.82 14.03 1.16
C HIS A 83 1.35 15.21 0.31
N ASP A 84 2.46 15.79 0.67
CA ASP A 84 3.18 16.80 -0.13
C ASP A 84 4.68 16.80 0.20
N ARG A 85 5.46 17.53 -0.62
CA ARG A 85 6.93 17.60 -0.55
C ARG A 85 7.49 18.12 0.78
N VAL A 86 6.70 18.87 1.55
CA VAL A 86 7.14 19.43 2.84
C VAL A 86 6.68 18.62 4.04
N GLY A 87 5.90 17.57 3.83
CA GLY A 87 5.33 16.75 4.89
C GLY A 87 6.38 16.16 5.81
N SER A 88 7.46 15.58 5.26
CA SER A 88 8.55 15.01 6.06
C SER A 88 9.28 16.06 6.91
N VAL A 89 9.53 17.24 6.35
CA VAL A 89 10.23 18.33 7.03
C VAL A 89 9.40 18.95 8.16
N LEU A 90 8.10 19.14 7.92
CA LEU A 90 7.17 19.78 8.86
C LEU A 90 6.53 18.82 9.87
N MET A 91 6.80 17.52 9.76
CA MET A 91 6.23 16.50 10.63
C MET A 91 6.56 16.76 12.10
N PRO A 92 5.57 16.71 13.03
CA PRO A 92 5.79 16.81 14.47
C PRO A 92 6.77 15.76 15.01
N SER A 93 7.54 16.11 16.05
CA SER A 93 8.53 15.23 16.71
C SER A 93 7.91 13.90 17.17
N LEU A 94 6.69 13.94 17.69
CA LEU A 94 5.97 12.75 18.11
C LEU A 94 5.88 11.69 17.01
N TYR A 95 5.56 12.09 15.78
CA TYR A 95 5.43 11.13 14.66
C TYR A 95 6.80 10.68 14.15
N ARG A 96 7.82 11.54 14.21
CA ARG A 96 9.21 11.13 13.95
C ARG A 96 9.68 10.05 14.91
N GLU A 97 9.38 10.21 16.21
CA GLU A 97 9.69 9.22 17.25
C GLU A 97 8.96 7.88 17.00
N MET A 98 7.70 7.92 16.56
CA MET A 98 6.97 6.71 16.16
C MET A 98 7.67 6.00 14.99
N ILE A 99 8.08 6.72 13.94
CA ILE A 99 8.80 6.14 12.81
C ILE A 99 10.16 5.59 13.26
N GLN A 100 10.89 6.29 14.13
CA GLN A 100 12.15 5.81 14.70
C GLN A 100 11.95 4.52 15.51
N SER A 101 10.84 4.41 16.26
CA SER A 101 10.48 3.18 16.97
C SER A 101 10.19 2.03 16.01
N ILE A 102 9.42 2.28 14.96
CA ILE A 102 9.13 1.30 13.90
C ILE A 102 10.43 0.84 13.22
N ALA A 103 11.39 1.75 12.97
CA ALA A 103 12.67 1.44 12.34
C ALA A 103 13.63 0.63 13.22
N ARG A 104 13.39 0.55 14.53
CA ARG A 104 14.36 -0.05 15.45
C ARG A 104 14.62 -1.52 15.16
N GLY A 105 15.87 -1.84 14.82
CA GLY A 105 16.33 -3.20 14.53
C GLY A 105 15.88 -3.74 13.17
N ARG A 106 15.46 -2.88 12.24
CA ARG A 106 15.07 -3.24 10.87
C ARG A 106 15.45 -2.17 9.84
N ASP A 107 15.49 -2.58 8.59
CA ASP A 107 15.73 -1.70 7.46
C ASP A 107 14.41 -1.06 7.01
N LEU A 108 14.40 0.28 6.81
CA LEU A 108 13.32 0.99 6.15
C LEU A 108 13.75 1.40 4.75
N VAL A 109 12.92 1.12 3.76
CA VAL A 109 13.08 1.57 2.38
C VAL A 109 11.89 2.42 2.00
N TRP A 110 12.16 3.69 1.70
CA TRP A 110 11.19 4.65 1.22
C TRP A 110 11.32 4.76 -0.30
N ILE A 111 10.34 4.24 -1.03
CA ILE A 111 10.27 4.49 -2.47
C ILE A 111 9.69 5.88 -2.68
N ASN A 112 10.28 6.65 -3.60
CA ASN A 112 9.82 7.99 -3.92
C ASN A 112 8.48 7.92 -4.65
N GLY A 113 7.52 8.78 -4.27
CA GLY A 113 6.22 8.93 -4.90
C GLY A 113 6.09 10.23 -5.69
N ASN A 114 4.97 10.43 -6.37
CA ASN A 114 4.73 11.68 -7.09
C ASN A 114 4.36 12.84 -6.13
N HIS A 115 3.90 12.55 -4.92
CA HIS A 115 3.64 13.55 -3.87
C HIS A 115 4.90 13.92 -3.08
N ASP A 116 5.86 13.03 -2.97
CA ASP A 116 7.11 13.19 -2.21
C ASP A 116 8.36 12.74 -3.02
N PRO A 117 8.58 13.30 -4.24
CA PRO A 117 9.64 12.87 -5.14
C PRO A 117 11.06 13.16 -4.61
N ASP A 118 11.20 14.02 -3.63
CA ASP A 118 12.49 14.40 -3.03
C ASP A 118 12.90 13.44 -1.89
N GLY A 119 12.06 12.44 -1.61
CA GLY A 119 12.31 11.43 -0.58
C GLY A 119 12.13 11.92 0.85
N THR A 120 12.70 11.16 1.79
CA THR A 120 12.52 11.34 3.25
C THR A 120 13.86 11.51 3.97
N SER A 121 14.65 12.51 3.57
CA SER A 121 16.05 12.69 4.02
C SER A 121 16.26 12.76 5.54
N ASP A 122 15.24 13.20 6.29
CA ASP A 122 15.34 13.41 7.75
C ASP A 122 14.74 12.28 8.59
N LEU A 123 14.39 11.15 7.95
CA LEU A 123 13.82 9.96 8.60
C LEU A 123 14.80 8.77 8.52
N PRO A 124 14.69 7.79 9.44
CA PRO A 124 15.50 6.58 9.35
C PRO A 124 15.18 5.79 8.08
N GLY A 125 16.18 5.15 7.51
CA GLY A 125 16.06 4.33 6.30
C GLY A 125 16.75 4.97 5.09
N ILE A 126 16.48 4.41 3.91
CA ILE A 126 16.99 4.89 2.62
C ILE A 126 15.83 5.28 1.70
N SER A 127 16.02 6.33 0.89
CA SER A 127 15.08 6.72 -0.16
C SER A 127 15.61 6.30 -1.52
N VAL A 128 14.78 5.65 -2.32
CA VAL A 128 15.12 5.14 -3.66
C VAL A 128 13.92 5.29 -4.61
N ASP A 129 14.14 5.28 -5.92
CA ASP A 129 13.04 5.32 -6.90
C ASP A 129 12.39 3.95 -7.08
N GLU A 130 13.18 2.89 -7.00
CA GLU A 130 12.73 1.50 -7.03
C GLU A 130 13.77 0.58 -6.38
N ILE A 131 13.34 -0.63 -6.01
CA ILE A 131 14.25 -1.67 -5.52
C ILE A 131 13.84 -3.04 -6.10
N ALA A 132 14.84 -3.84 -6.47
CA ALA A 132 14.63 -5.22 -6.91
C ALA A 132 15.05 -6.20 -5.81
N LEU A 133 14.18 -7.17 -5.49
CA LEU A 133 14.41 -8.20 -4.50
C LEU A 133 13.76 -9.52 -4.94
N ALA A 134 14.51 -10.60 -4.99
CA ALA A 134 14.04 -11.95 -5.34
C ALA A 134 13.24 -12.04 -6.67
N GLY A 135 13.63 -11.25 -7.67
CA GLY A 135 12.95 -11.20 -8.97
C GLY A 135 11.68 -10.35 -8.99
N LEU A 136 11.35 -9.69 -7.87
CA LEU A 136 10.30 -8.68 -7.80
C LEU A 136 10.90 -7.28 -7.83
N THR A 137 10.27 -6.36 -8.56
CA THR A 137 10.59 -4.93 -8.57
C THR A 137 9.52 -4.18 -7.81
N PHE A 138 9.93 -3.43 -6.80
CA PHE A 138 9.08 -2.59 -5.97
C PHE A 138 9.24 -1.14 -6.41
N ARG A 139 8.14 -0.49 -6.77
CA ARG A 139 8.10 0.91 -7.23
C ARG A 139 6.79 1.59 -6.86
N HIS A 140 6.74 2.90 -6.97
CA HIS A 140 5.51 3.63 -6.69
C HIS A 140 4.47 3.40 -7.79
N GLU A 141 4.76 3.83 -9.01
CA GLU A 141 3.82 3.79 -10.14
C GLU A 141 4.00 2.53 -10.98
N PRO A 142 2.92 1.76 -11.26
CA PRO A 142 3.02 0.57 -12.11
C PRO A 142 3.37 0.96 -13.56
N SER A 143 4.29 0.21 -14.17
CA SER A 143 4.78 0.48 -15.53
C SER A 143 4.19 -0.49 -16.56
N LEU A 144 3.64 0.05 -17.64
CA LEU A 144 3.19 -0.77 -18.77
C LEU A 144 4.36 -1.50 -19.48
N ALA A 145 5.57 -0.94 -19.39
CA ALA A 145 6.77 -1.56 -19.97
C ALA A 145 7.34 -2.69 -19.11
N HIS A 146 6.93 -2.81 -17.83
CA HIS A 146 7.41 -3.87 -16.94
C HIS A 146 6.61 -5.15 -17.19
N GLY A 147 7.31 -6.26 -17.51
CA GLY A 147 6.66 -7.50 -17.91
C GLY A 147 6.11 -8.32 -16.75
N LYS A 148 6.98 -8.75 -15.82
CA LYS A 148 6.65 -9.65 -14.70
C LYS A 148 7.40 -9.26 -13.44
N GLY A 149 6.84 -9.62 -12.28
CA GLY A 149 7.50 -9.42 -11.00
C GLY A 149 7.44 -7.96 -10.53
N GLU A 150 6.30 -7.27 -10.70
CA GLU A 150 6.13 -5.90 -10.23
C GLU A 150 5.17 -5.82 -9.04
N VAL A 151 5.58 -5.07 -8.00
CA VAL A 151 4.74 -4.68 -6.86
C VAL A 151 4.70 -3.15 -6.83
N ALA A 152 3.51 -2.56 -6.99
CA ALA A 152 3.34 -1.12 -7.10
C ALA A 152 2.16 -0.59 -6.27
N GLY A 153 2.17 0.72 -6.02
CA GLY A 153 1.11 1.47 -5.36
C GLY A 153 0.35 2.41 -6.30
N HIS A 154 0.25 3.67 -5.92
CA HIS A 154 -0.22 4.82 -6.70
C HIS A 154 -1.70 4.79 -7.09
N LEU A 155 -2.20 3.69 -7.65
CA LEU A 155 -3.57 3.61 -8.19
C LEU A 155 -4.63 3.30 -7.12
N HIS A 156 -4.24 2.90 -5.93
CA HIS A 156 -5.12 2.58 -4.81
C HIS A 156 -6.33 1.73 -5.25
N PRO A 157 -6.14 0.51 -5.76
CA PRO A 157 -7.23 -0.26 -6.34
C PRO A 157 -8.36 -0.52 -5.36
N SER A 158 -9.57 -0.36 -5.86
CA SER A 158 -10.80 -0.70 -5.16
C SER A 158 -11.73 -1.47 -6.12
N ALA A 159 -12.61 -2.29 -5.57
CA ALA A 159 -13.55 -3.04 -6.38
C ALA A 159 -14.94 -3.06 -5.73
N THR A 160 -15.97 -3.15 -6.58
CA THR A 160 -17.37 -3.20 -6.16
C THR A 160 -17.92 -4.60 -6.36
N VAL A 161 -18.54 -5.14 -5.31
CA VAL A 161 -19.23 -6.43 -5.35
C VAL A 161 -20.67 -6.31 -4.88
N ARG A 162 -21.54 -7.20 -5.35
CA ARG A 162 -22.92 -7.28 -4.85
C ARG A 162 -23.00 -8.24 -3.67
N ARG A 163 -23.63 -7.80 -2.60
CA ARG A 163 -23.97 -8.65 -1.45
C ARG A 163 -25.38 -8.36 -1.00
N ARG A 164 -26.28 -9.36 -1.07
CA ARG A 164 -27.69 -9.25 -0.66
C ARG A 164 -28.33 -7.96 -1.22
N GLU A 165 -28.33 -7.80 -2.54
CA GLU A 165 -28.91 -6.66 -3.27
C GLU A 165 -28.28 -5.27 -3.03
N LYS A 166 -27.23 -5.21 -2.20
CA LYS A 166 -26.47 -3.97 -1.97
C LYS A 166 -25.11 -4.06 -2.66
N SER A 167 -24.71 -2.96 -3.27
CA SER A 167 -23.35 -2.78 -3.79
C SER A 167 -22.43 -2.34 -2.66
N VAL A 168 -21.28 -3.00 -2.55
CA VAL A 168 -20.26 -2.65 -1.56
C VAL A 168 -18.93 -2.48 -2.27
N ARG A 169 -18.34 -1.29 -2.17
CA ARG A 169 -16.99 -0.99 -2.66
C ARG A 169 -15.98 -1.13 -1.53
N ARG A 170 -14.84 -1.78 -1.81
CA ARG A 170 -13.76 -1.98 -0.86
C ARG A 170 -12.40 -1.79 -1.53
N PRO A 171 -11.38 -1.29 -0.80
CA PRO A 171 -10.00 -1.40 -1.25
C PRO A 171 -9.63 -2.86 -1.49
N CYS A 172 -8.70 -3.11 -2.40
CA CYS A 172 -8.26 -4.46 -2.71
C CYS A 172 -6.81 -4.50 -3.18
N PHE A 173 -6.15 -5.61 -2.98
CA PHE A 173 -4.98 -5.96 -3.76
C PHE A 173 -5.46 -6.44 -5.13
N ALA A 174 -4.82 -5.99 -6.21
CA ALA A 174 -5.14 -6.40 -7.57
C ALA A 174 -3.95 -7.14 -8.17
N THR A 175 -4.12 -8.40 -8.55
CA THR A 175 -3.03 -9.20 -9.11
C THR A 175 -3.51 -10.18 -10.18
N ASP A 176 -2.66 -10.44 -11.17
CA ASP A 176 -2.79 -11.52 -12.15
C ASP A 176 -1.72 -12.62 -11.97
N GLY A 177 -1.02 -12.59 -10.81
CA GLY A 177 0.09 -13.51 -10.51
C GLY A 177 1.45 -13.04 -11.05
N ASN A 178 1.51 -12.08 -11.97
CA ASN A 178 2.73 -11.49 -12.50
C ASN A 178 2.99 -10.09 -11.96
N ARG A 179 1.94 -9.34 -11.68
CA ARG A 179 1.94 -8.00 -11.12
C ARG A 179 1.01 -7.94 -9.93
N LEU A 180 1.36 -7.12 -8.96
CA LEU A 180 0.50 -6.76 -7.85
C LEU A 180 0.44 -5.24 -7.75
N VAL A 181 -0.77 -4.66 -7.72
CA VAL A 181 -1.00 -3.26 -7.33
C VAL A 181 -1.67 -3.27 -5.96
N MET A 182 -1.05 -2.56 -5.01
CA MET A 182 -1.46 -2.55 -3.61
C MET A 182 -2.57 -1.52 -3.35
N PRO A 183 -3.46 -1.78 -2.41
CA PRO A 183 -4.34 -0.74 -1.87
C PRO A 183 -3.50 0.29 -1.12
N SER A 184 -4.00 1.52 -0.99
CA SER A 184 -3.42 2.50 -0.08
C SER A 184 -3.54 2.00 1.36
N PHE A 185 -2.44 2.13 2.11
CA PHE A 185 -2.38 1.81 3.54
C PHE A 185 -2.85 2.97 4.41
N GLY A 186 -2.70 4.22 3.94
CA GLY A 186 -3.12 5.43 4.65
C GLY A 186 -4.62 5.46 4.94
N VAL A 187 -4.99 5.68 6.21
CA VAL A 187 -6.38 5.55 6.71
C VAL A 187 -7.38 6.52 6.08
N THR A 188 -6.91 7.62 5.49
CA THR A 188 -7.75 8.67 4.88
C THR A 188 -7.67 8.71 3.36
N THR A 189 -7.21 7.63 2.74
CA THR A 189 -6.98 7.59 1.29
C THR A 189 -8.13 6.89 0.59
N GLY A 190 -8.62 7.51 -0.49
CA GLY A 190 -9.59 6.90 -1.40
C GLY A 190 -8.92 5.92 -2.37
N GLY A 191 -9.68 5.37 -3.31
CA GLY A 191 -9.13 4.47 -4.31
C GLY A 191 -9.87 4.51 -5.64
N LEU A 192 -9.19 4.11 -6.73
CA LEU A 192 -9.76 3.98 -8.06
C LEU A 192 -10.45 2.60 -8.21
N ASP A 193 -11.60 2.59 -8.87
CA ASP A 193 -12.22 1.32 -9.25
C ASP A 193 -11.34 0.57 -10.25
N LEU A 194 -11.19 -0.75 -10.11
CA LEU A 194 -10.38 -1.58 -11.00
C LEU A 194 -10.83 -1.54 -12.48
N ARG A 195 -12.04 -1.05 -12.75
CA ARG A 195 -12.54 -0.82 -14.11
C ARG A 195 -12.12 0.54 -14.68
N HIS A 196 -11.52 1.41 -13.88
CA HIS A 196 -11.03 2.70 -14.33
C HIS A 196 -9.93 2.54 -15.39
N LYS A 197 -9.89 3.45 -16.37
CA LYS A 197 -8.94 3.41 -17.50
C LYS A 197 -7.46 3.34 -17.10
N ALA A 198 -7.10 3.83 -15.92
CA ALA A 198 -5.73 3.77 -15.39
C ALA A 198 -5.19 2.35 -15.24
N PHE A 199 -6.05 1.34 -15.11
CA PHE A 199 -5.65 -0.07 -15.04
C PHE A 199 -5.58 -0.76 -16.41
N THR A 200 -5.87 -0.04 -17.50
CA THR A 200 -5.90 -0.63 -18.84
C THR A 200 -4.48 -1.05 -19.27
N GLY A 201 -4.33 -2.32 -19.64
CA GLY A 201 -3.04 -2.87 -20.09
C GLY A 201 -2.08 -3.30 -18.98
N LEU A 202 -2.40 -3.02 -17.70
CA LEU A 202 -1.54 -3.44 -16.60
C LEU A 202 -1.61 -4.95 -16.29
N PHE A 203 -2.76 -5.57 -16.49
CA PHE A 203 -3.03 -6.95 -16.10
C PHE A 203 -3.55 -7.81 -17.26
N THR A 204 -3.29 -9.09 -17.19
CA THR A 204 -4.02 -10.10 -17.97
C THR A 204 -5.41 -10.25 -17.38
N ARG A 205 -6.44 -9.70 -18.03
CA ARG A 205 -7.80 -9.58 -17.48
C ARG A 205 -8.44 -10.92 -17.08
N THR A 206 -8.13 -12.02 -17.79
CA THR A 206 -8.64 -13.35 -17.48
C THR A 206 -8.13 -13.88 -16.14
N ASP A 207 -6.94 -13.45 -15.75
CA ASP A 207 -6.23 -13.94 -14.57
C ASP A 207 -6.32 -12.94 -13.40
N LEU A 208 -6.81 -11.73 -13.67
CA LEU A 208 -6.92 -10.66 -12.67
C LEU A 208 -7.90 -11.04 -11.55
N ILE A 209 -7.38 -11.05 -10.34
CA ILE A 209 -8.11 -11.25 -9.09
C ILE A 209 -8.02 -10.00 -8.24
N ALA A 210 -9.14 -9.58 -7.69
CA ALA A 210 -9.23 -8.57 -6.64
C ALA A 210 -9.35 -9.27 -5.28
N HIS A 211 -8.39 -9.04 -4.37
CA HIS A 211 -8.46 -9.48 -2.98
C HIS A 211 -8.99 -8.33 -2.13
N LEU A 212 -10.32 -8.25 -1.98
CA LEU A 212 -11.02 -7.15 -1.32
C LEU A 212 -10.85 -7.20 0.19
N LEU A 213 -10.48 -6.08 0.77
CA LEU A 213 -10.39 -5.89 2.21
C LEU A 213 -11.79 -5.76 2.82
N GLY A 214 -12.32 -6.86 3.32
CA GLY A 214 -13.62 -6.90 4.00
C GLY A 214 -13.56 -6.25 5.39
N ARG A 215 -14.53 -6.55 6.22
CA ARG A 215 -14.55 -6.07 7.61
C ARG A 215 -13.74 -6.98 8.55
N ASP A 216 -13.78 -8.27 8.29
CA ASP A 216 -13.27 -9.35 9.15
C ASP A 216 -12.37 -10.35 8.40
N ARG A 217 -12.33 -10.29 7.07
CA ARG A 217 -11.51 -11.15 6.21
C ARG A 217 -11.35 -10.56 4.81
N ILE A 218 -10.45 -11.15 4.03
CA ILE A 218 -10.23 -10.83 2.62
C ILE A 218 -11.13 -11.73 1.75
N TYR A 219 -11.68 -11.15 0.67
CA TYR A 219 -12.51 -11.84 -0.30
C TYR A 219 -11.83 -11.80 -1.67
N SER A 220 -11.43 -12.96 -2.18
CA SER A 220 -10.83 -13.08 -3.52
C SER A 220 -11.91 -13.22 -4.57
N VAL A 221 -11.97 -12.27 -5.51
CA VAL A 221 -12.99 -12.21 -6.55
C VAL A 221 -12.32 -11.99 -7.90
N ARG A 222 -12.62 -12.84 -8.87
CA ARG A 222 -12.15 -12.68 -10.27
C ARG A 222 -12.71 -11.39 -10.87
N PHE A 223 -11.94 -10.69 -11.68
CA PHE A 223 -12.30 -9.40 -12.27
C PHE A 223 -13.65 -9.47 -13.03
N GLY A 224 -13.93 -10.56 -13.75
CA GLY A 224 -15.19 -10.75 -14.45
C GLY A 224 -16.44 -10.79 -13.58
N ASN A 225 -16.30 -11.06 -12.27
CA ASN A 225 -17.40 -11.13 -11.29
C ASN A 225 -17.57 -9.83 -10.49
N LEU A 226 -16.76 -8.81 -10.76
CA LEU A 226 -16.90 -7.50 -10.16
C LEU A 226 -18.06 -6.74 -10.81
N LEU A 227 -18.71 -5.87 -10.04
CA LEU A 227 -19.71 -4.94 -10.61
C LEU A 227 -18.99 -3.78 -11.31
N GLY A 228 -19.54 -3.39 -12.43
CA GLY A 228 -19.17 -2.19 -13.20
C GLY A 228 -20.15 -1.09 -12.98
#